data_03627342e5158ff1c4ebe89c84885150
#
_entry.id   03627342e5158ff1c4ebe89c84885150
#
_cell.length_a   1.000
_cell.length_b   1.000
_cell.length_c   1.000
_cell.angle_alpha   90.00
_cell.angle_beta   90.00
_cell.angle_gamma   90.00
#
_symmetry.space_group_name_H-M   'P 1'
#
loop_
_entity.id
_entity.type
_entity.pdbx_description
1 polymer ?
#
loop_
_entity_poly.entity_id
_entity_poly.type
_entity_poly.pdbx_seq_one_letter_code
_entity_poly.pdbx_strand_id
1 'polypeptide(L)'
;MDQDKIKLFEDQPIRTAWDEEHEEWYFSIVDVIAALTEQPDSRHASTYWAVLKKRLKDEGADQLLTNCKQLRLKAADGKRRMTDVATTEQLLRLIQSIPSKKAEPFKLWLAQVGKERIEETIDPD
;
A
#
# COMPACT_ATOMS: atom_id res chain seq x y z
N MET A 1 8.02 12.93 -11.67
CA MET A 1 7.14 13.26 -10.56
C MET A 1 6.04 12.23 -10.41
N ASP A 2 5.78 11.84 -9.18
CA ASP A 2 4.80 10.80 -8.92
C ASP A 2 3.38 11.31 -9.13
N GLN A 3 2.52 10.41 -9.57
CA GLN A 3 1.11 10.72 -9.76
C GLN A 3 0.29 9.97 -8.73
N ASP A 4 -0.42 10.74 -7.91
CA ASP A 4 -1.27 10.17 -6.87
C ASP A 4 -2.56 9.65 -7.48
N LYS A 5 -2.97 8.46 -7.06
CA LYS A 5 -4.22 7.86 -7.47
C LYS A 5 -4.86 7.19 -6.26
N ILE A 6 -6.15 6.99 -6.33
CA ILE A 6 -6.86 6.19 -5.33
C ILE A 6 -7.45 4.99 -6.06
N LYS A 7 -7.08 3.81 -5.58
CA LYS A 7 -7.62 2.56 -6.11
C LYS A 7 -8.54 1.95 -5.06
N LEU A 8 -9.59 1.30 -5.51
CA LEU A 8 -10.56 0.71 -4.59
C LEU A 8 -10.38 -0.80 -4.52
N PHE A 9 -10.29 -1.30 -3.29
CA PHE A 9 -10.37 -2.73 -3.03
C PHE A 9 -11.61 -2.98 -2.20
N GLU A 10 -12.62 -3.60 -2.79
CA GLU A 10 -13.90 -3.88 -2.11
C GLU A 10 -14.44 -2.60 -1.44
N ASP A 11 -14.43 -1.51 -2.18
CA ASP A 11 -14.90 -0.20 -1.73
C ASP A 11 -14.01 0.46 -0.69
N GLN A 12 -12.89 -0.14 -0.33
CA GLN A 12 -11.92 0.48 0.55
C GLN A 12 -10.92 1.29 -0.27
N PRO A 13 -10.77 2.58 0.00
CA PRO A 13 -9.84 3.39 -0.79
C PRO A 13 -8.40 3.13 -0.37
N ILE A 14 -7.56 2.88 -1.35
CA ILE A 14 -6.14 2.67 -1.12
C ILE A 14 -5.40 3.74 -1.91
N ARG A 15 -4.70 4.61 -1.21
CA ARG A 15 -3.92 5.66 -1.85
C ARG A 15 -2.70 5.03 -2.50
N THR A 16 -2.44 5.45 -3.73
CA THR A 16 -1.32 4.94 -4.50
C THR A 16 -0.60 6.10 -5.15
N ALA A 17 0.63 5.84 -5.57
CA ALA A 17 1.40 6.80 -6.34
C ALA A 17 2.12 6.04 -7.43
N TRP A 18 2.12 6.61 -8.64
CA TRP A 18 2.82 6.04 -9.78
C TRP A 18 4.18 6.70 -9.90
N ASP A 19 5.22 5.90 -9.87
CA ASP A 19 6.59 6.36 -10.09
C ASP A 19 6.93 6.15 -11.55
N GLU A 20 6.92 7.24 -12.31
CA GLU A 20 7.11 7.17 -13.75
C GLU A 20 8.53 6.75 -14.11
N GLU A 21 9.49 7.16 -13.31
CA GLU A 21 10.89 6.85 -13.57
C GLU A 21 11.16 5.36 -13.47
N HIS A 22 10.61 4.71 -12.46
CA HIS A 22 10.82 3.29 -12.23
C HIS A 22 9.67 2.44 -12.73
N GLU A 23 8.62 3.08 -13.25
CA GLU A 23 7.41 2.40 -13.74
C GLU A 23 6.86 1.45 -12.70
N GLU A 24 6.62 1.99 -11.52
CA GLU A 24 6.20 1.20 -10.38
C GLU A 24 5.10 1.89 -9.60
N TRP A 25 4.16 1.09 -9.08
CA TRP A 25 3.16 1.61 -8.16
C TRP A 25 3.65 1.48 -6.73
N TYR A 26 3.38 2.51 -5.96
CA TYR A 26 3.56 2.51 -4.50
C TYR A 26 2.20 2.59 -3.85
N PHE A 27 1.99 1.81 -2.81
CA PHE A 27 0.70 1.71 -2.12
C PHE A 27 0.88 2.11 -0.67
N SER A 28 -0.10 2.86 -0.14
CA SER A 28 -0.11 3.22 1.28
C SER A 28 -0.27 1.96 2.13
N ILE A 29 0.72 1.67 2.96
CA ILE A 29 0.70 0.46 3.78
C ILE A 29 -0.46 0.52 4.78
N VAL A 30 -0.70 1.68 5.38
CA VAL A 30 -1.79 1.83 6.35
C VAL A 30 -3.14 1.56 5.69
N ASP A 31 -3.33 2.04 4.46
CA ASP A 31 -4.59 1.81 3.76
C ASP A 31 -4.79 0.33 3.45
N VAL A 32 -3.70 -0.35 3.06
CA VAL A 32 -3.76 -1.79 2.80
C VAL A 32 -4.12 -2.55 4.07
N ILE A 33 -3.50 -2.18 5.19
CA ILE A 33 -3.79 -2.82 6.46
C ILE A 33 -5.25 -2.61 6.86
N ALA A 34 -5.76 -1.39 6.66
CA ALA A 34 -7.14 -1.11 6.97
C ALA A 34 -8.09 -2.01 6.19
N ALA A 35 -7.78 -2.20 4.90
CA ALA A 35 -8.62 -3.04 4.06
C ALA A 35 -8.54 -4.51 4.45
N LEU A 36 -7.33 -4.99 4.75
CA LEU A 36 -7.13 -6.40 5.09
C LEU A 36 -7.69 -6.78 6.45
N THR A 37 -7.57 -5.88 7.42
CA THR A 37 -7.97 -6.17 8.79
C THR A 37 -9.30 -5.54 9.15
N GLU A 38 -9.93 -4.83 8.20
CA GLU A 38 -11.22 -4.19 8.38
C GLU A 38 -11.23 -3.25 9.58
N GLN A 39 -10.13 -2.50 9.73
CA GLN A 39 -10.04 -1.53 10.79
C GLN A 39 -11.01 -0.38 10.53
N PRO A 40 -11.60 0.18 11.60
CA PRO A 40 -12.63 1.21 11.42
C PRO A 40 -12.09 2.53 10.86
N ASP A 41 -10.81 2.82 11.08
CA ASP A 41 -10.27 4.08 10.60
C ASP A 41 -8.75 3.98 10.46
N SER A 42 -8.16 5.04 9.93
CA SER A 42 -6.72 5.06 9.68
C SER A 42 -5.89 5.07 10.95
N ARG A 43 -6.46 5.56 12.05
CA ARG A 43 -5.74 5.57 13.32
C ARG A 43 -5.50 4.15 13.82
N HIS A 44 -6.53 3.30 13.77
CA HIS A 44 -6.39 1.92 14.17
C HIS A 44 -5.44 1.16 13.25
N ALA A 45 -5.51 1.45 11.96
CA ALA A 45 -4.61 0.83 11.00
C ALA A 45 -3.16 1.27 11.24
N SER A 46 -2.96 2.54 11.59
CA SER A 46 -1.61 3.03 11.90
C SER A 46 -1.04 2.35 13.13
N THR A 47 -1.88 2.15 14.14
CA THR A 47 -1.46 1.44 15.35
C THR A 47 -1.08 0.00 15.01
N TYR A 48 -1.90 -0.65 14.20
CA TYR A 48 -1.60 -2.01 13.76
C TYR A 48 -0.24 -2.05 13.06
N TRP A 49 0.00 -1.10 12.16
CA TRP A 49 1.26 -1.03 11.42
C TRP A 49 2.45 -0.84 12.35
N ALA A 50 2.30 0.02 13.35
CA ALA A 50 3.38 0.26 14.31
C ALA A 50 3.73 -1.03 15.07
N VAL A 51 2.70 -1.77 15.49
CA VAL A 51 2.91 -3.03 16.20
C VAL A 51 3.55 -4.07 15.29
N LEU A 52 3.08 -4.13 14.04
CA LEU A 52 3.63 -5.07 13.08
C LEU A 52 5.09 -4.78 12.78
N LYS A 53 5.44 -3.51 12.62
CA LYS A 53 6.84 -3.14 12.38
C LYS A 53 7.74 -3.62 13.51
N LYS A 54 7.29 -3.41 14.74
CA LYS A 54 8.08 -3.83 15.89
C LYS A 54 8.24 -5.33 15.92
N ARG A 55 7.16 -6.06 15.65
CA ARG A 55 7.23 -7.52 15.65
C ARG A 55 8.17 -8.04 14.58
N LEU A 56 8.11 -7.47 13.37
CA LEU A 56 9.00 -7.90 12.30
C LEU A 56 10.45 -7.64 12.63
N LYS A 57 10.71 -6.51 13.27
CA LYS A 57 12.06 -6.17 13.71
C LYS A 57 12.56 -7.17 14.75
N ASP A 58 11.72 -7.47 15.74
CA ASP A 58 12.08 -8.38 16.80
C ASP A 58 12.33 -9.79 16.28
N GLU A 59 11.65 -10.17 15.20
CA GLU A 59 11.81 -11.49 14.61
C GLU A 59 12.95 -11.56 13.60
N GLY A 60 13.67 -10.46 13.42
CA GLY A 60 14.77 -10.43 12.48
C GLY A 60 14.35 -10.27 11.05
N ALA A 61 13.10 -9.90 10.80
CA ALA A 61 12.57 -9.72 9.46
C ALA A 61 12.55 -8.24 9.06
N ASP A 62 13.47 -7.46 9.61
CA ASP A 62 13.50 -6.02 9.36
C ASP A 62 13.88 -5.69 7.93
N GLN A 63 14.33 -6.65 7.15
CA GLN A 63 14.58 -6.41 5.72
C GLN A 63 13.31 -6.00 4.99
N LEU A 64 12.16 -6.49 5.44
CA LEU A 64 10.89 -6.10 4.85
C LEU A 64 10.60 -4.63 5.05
N LEU A 65 11.19 -4.03 6.08
CA LEU A 65 10.96 -2.63 6.42
C LEU A 65 12.01 -1.71 5.80
N THR A 66 13.22 -2.22 5.61
CA THR A 66 14.34 -1.40 5.16
C THR A 66 14.08 -0.77 3.79
N ASN A 67 13.39 -1.49 2.93
CA ASN A 67 13.15 -1.03 1.57
C ASN A 67 11.85 -0.27 1.41
N CYS A 68 11.10 -0.09 2.48
CA CYS A 68 9.85 0.68 2.40
C CYS A 68 10.19 2.17 2.35
N LYS A 69 9.58 2.85 1.40
CA LYS A 69 9.76 4.28 1.23
C LYS A 69 8.68 5.05 1.97
N GLN A 70 8.89 6.35 2.08
CA GLN A 70 7.87 7.27 2.53
C GLN A 70 7.61 8.28 1.44
N LEU A 71 6.34 8.51 1.15
CA LEU A 71 5.93 9.51 0.18
C LEU A 71 4.90 10.43 0.82
N ARG A 72 4.82 11.65 0.33
CA ARG A 72 3.80 12.58 0.79
C ARG A 72 2.51 12.28 0.05
N LEU A 73 1.55 11.74 0.76
CA LEU A 73 0.25 11.43 0.19
C LEU A 73 -0.83 12.29 0.86
N LYS A 74 -1.88 12.55 0.12
CA LYS A 74 -2.96 13.36 0.63
C LYS A 74 -3.72 12.60 1.71
N ALA A 75 -3.85 13.22 2.88
CA ALA A 75 -4.56 12.63 4.01
C ALA A 75 -6.03 13.05 3.99
N ALA A 76 -6.81 12.48 4.90
CA ALA A 76 -8.24 12.77 4.97
C ALA A 76 -8.52 14.24 5.22
N ASP A 77 -7.62 14.94 5.91
CA ASP A 77 -7.80 16.36 6.18
C ASP A 77 -7.38 17.26 5.02
N GLY A 78 -6.99 16.66 3.89
CA GLY A 78 -6.59 17.40 2.72
C GLY A 78 -5.14 17.80 2.67
N LYS A 79 -4.40 17.58 3.75
CA LYS A 79 -2.98 17.91 3.81
C LYS A 79 -2.15 16.73 3.33
N ARG A 80 -0.99 17.03 2.79
CA ARG A 80 -0.08 15.98 2.36
C ARG A 80 0.83 15.63 3.54
N ARG A 81 0.88 14.34 3.85
CA ARG A 81 1.68 13.85 4.98
C ARG A 81 2.56 12.71 4.55
N MET A 82 3.70 12.59 5.21
CA MET A 82 4.61 11.46 4.94
C MET A 82 3.90 10.17 5.32
N THR A 83 3.89 9.25 4.37
CA THR A 83 3.15 8.00 4.50
C THR A 83 4.05 6.85 4.08
N ASP A 84 4.10 5.81 4.90
CA ASP A 84 4.84 4.61 4.54
C ASP A 84 4.18 3.94 3.33
N VAL A 85 4.96 3.66 2.31
CA VAL A 85 4.46 3.03 1.10
C VAL A 85 5.31 1.82 0.74
N ALA A 86 4.74 0.94 -0.06
CA ALA A 86 5.42 -0.26 -0.50
C ALA A 86 5.04 -0.57 -1.94
N THR A 87 5.97 -1.20 -2.65
CA THR A 87 5.71 -1.69 -4.00
C THR A 87 4.84 -2.94 -3.94
N THR A 88 4.38 -3.38 -5.12
CA THR A 88 3.61 -4.62 -5.23
C THR A 88 4.36 -5.79 -4.59
N GLU A 89 5.63 -5.92 -4.92
CA GLU A 89 6.42 -7.04 -4.40
C GLU A 89 6.57 -6.97 -2.89
N GLN A 90 6.83 -5.78 -2.37
CA GLN A 90 6.96 -5.61 -0.92
C GLN A 90 5.65 -5.91 -0.20
N LEU A 91 4.53 -5.50 -0.80
CA LEU A 91 3.22 -5.78 -0.20
C LEU A 91 2.93 -7.28 -0.15
N LEU A 92 3.29 -8.01 -1.20
CA LEU A 92 3.07 -9.44 -1.20
C LEU A 92 3.78 -10.12 -0.03
N ARG A 93 4.96 -9.62 0.31
CA ARG A 93 5.69 -10.15 1.46
C ARG A 93 5.04 -9.74 2.78
N LEU A 94 4.65 -8.48 2.89
CA LEU A 94 4.02 -8.00 4.12
C LEU A 94 2.69 -8.69 4.40
N ILE A 95 1.92 -8.96 3.37
CA ILE A 95 0.62 -9.60 3.51
C ILE A 95 0.74 -10.95 4.21
N GLN A 96 1.85 -11.64 4.00
CA GLN A 96 2.06 -12.95 4.62
C GLN A 96 2.11 -12.86 6.14
N SER A 97 2.43 -11.68 6.67
CA SER A 97 2.49 -11.45 8.11
C SER A 97 1.20 -10.91 8.69
N ILE A 98 0.18 -10.72 7.85
CA ILE A 98 -1.09 -10.14 8.30
C ILE A 98 -2.18 -11.19 8.14
N PRO A 99 -2.65 -11.78 9.25
CA PRO A 99 -3.74 -12.75 9.15
C PRO A 99 -5.02 -12.05 8.70
N SER A 100 -5.58 -12.50 7.60
CA SER A 100 -6.77 -11.87 7.06
C SER A 100 -7.50 -12.83 6.13
N LYS A 101 -8.83 -12.83 6.24
CA LYS A 101 -9.66 -13.58 5.31
C LYS A 101 -9.60 -12.98 3.92
N LYS A 102 -9.19 -11.74 3.82
CA LYS A 102 -9.14 -11.02 2.55
C LYS A 102 -7.78 -11.10 1.87
N ALA A 103 -6.85 -11.86 2.44
CA ALA A 103 -5.49 -11.93 1.89
C ALA A 103 -5.48 -12.43 0.45
N GLU A 104 -6.21 -13.52 0.17
CA GLU A 104 -6.22 -14.07 -1.18
C GLU A 104 -6.89 -13.14 -2.19
N PRO A 105 -8.11 -12.63 -1.95
CA PRO A 105 -8.67 -11.68 -2.90
C PRO A 105 -7.83 -10.41 -3.04
N PHE A 106 -7.15 -9.99 -1.98
CA PHE A 106 -6.29 -8.82 -2.09
C PHE A 106 -5.09 -9.10 -2.99
N LYS A 107 -4.51 -10.29 -2.90
CA LYS A 107 -3.39 -10.65 -3.77
C LYS A 107 -3.82 -10.62 -5.24
N LEU A 108 -5.01 -11.11 -5.54
CA LEU A 108 -5.53 -11.06 -6.90
C LEU A 108 -5.72 -9.62 -7.37
N TRP A 109 -6.28 -8.80 -6.51
CA TRP A 109 -6.48 -7.38 -6.80
C TRP A 109 -5.14 -6.71 -7.06
N LEU A 110 -4.15 -7.01 -6.22
CA LEU A 110 -2.82 -6.41 -6.33
C LEU A 110 -2.15 -6.79 -7.65
N ALA A 111 -2.30 -8.05 -8.05
CA ALA A 111 -1.74 -8.50 -9.32
C ALA A 111 -2.38 -7.75 -10.49
N GLN A 112 -3.67 -7.51 -10.39
CA GLN A 112 -4.40 -6.77 -11.43
C GLN A 112 -3.92 -5.33 -11.51
N VAL A 113 -3.88 -4.65 -10.37
CA VAL A 113 -3.48 -3.25 -10.31
C VAL A 113 -2.01 -3.09 -10.70
N GLY A 114 -1.17 -4.02 -10.30
CA GLY A 114 0.26 -3.94 -10.58
C GLY A 114 0.59 -3.99 -12.05
N LYS A 115 -0.32 -4.48 -12.86
CA LYS A 115 -0.11 -4.52 -14.31
C LYS A 115 -0.51 -3.23 -15.00
N GLU A 116 -1.27 -2.38 -14.33
CA GLU A 116 -1.74 -1.14 -14.94
C GLU A 116 -0.58 -0.16 -15.06
N ARG A 117 -0.62 0.61 -16.13
CA ARG A 117 0.36 1.65 -16.35
C ARG A 117 -0.35 2.93 -16.74
N ILE A 118 0.18 4.03 -16.25
CA ILE A 118 -0.44 5.32 -16.51
C ILE A 118 -0.47 5.63 -18.01
N GLU A 119 0.61 5.34 -18.68
CA GLU A 119 0.71 5.68 -20.09
C GLU A 119 -0.29 4.92 -20.95
N GLU A 120 -0.83 3.84 -20.46
CA GLU A 120 -1.85 3.11 -21.22
C GLU A 120 -3.13 3.88 -21.37
N THR A 121 -3.35 4.80 -20.47
CA THR A 121 -4.59 5.57 -20.50
C THR A 121 -4.61 6.58 -21.60
N ILE A 122 -3.47 6.89 -22.18
CA ILE A 122 -3.38 7.86 -23.26
C ILE A 122 -3.14 7.21 -24.62
N ASP A 123 -3.17 5.91 -24.68
CA ASP A 123 -3.03 5.19 -25.92
C ASP A 123 -4.22 5.47 -26.81
N PRO A 124 -4.00 5.97 -27.99
CA PRO A 124 -5.09 6.38 -28.83
C PRO A 124 -5.83 5.27 -29.47
N ASP A 125 -5.27 4.22 -29.57
CA ASP A 125 -5.91 3.26 -30.35
C ASP A 125 -6.55 2.50 -30.26
#